data_0a05d3dc7d73f24d637d38a22269c3d7
#
_entry.id   0a05d3dc7d73f24d637d38a22269c3d7
#
_cell.length_a   1.000
_cell.length_b   1.000
_cell.length_c   1.000
_cell.angle_alpha   90.00
_cell.angle_beta   90.00
_cell.angle_gamma   90.00
#
_symmetry.space_group_name_H-M   'P 1'
#
loop_
_entity.id
_entity.type
_entity.pdbx_description
1 polymer ?
#
loop_
_entity_poly.entity_id
_entity_poly.type
_entity_poly.pdbx_seq_one_letter_code
_entity_poly.pdbx_strand_id
1 'polypeptide(L)'
;MGDTGLLSTPIIAHLCTTATFLEDFEPGGKRASHRSFLIKKTRYPFFDEDCILDYDEEPYAVEKDFLQGNANVETKGKLDREGLKTIYRGILASNHYSRKIILDIHTSLNQIGIAGLTKP
;
A
#
# COMPACT_ATOMS: atom_id res chain seq x y z
N MET A 1 -7.72 -10.11 -15.80
CA MET A 1 -6.79 -10.39 -14.74
C MET A 1 -6.84 -9.33 -13.66
N GLY A 2 -7.19 -9.71 -12.49
CA GLY A 2 -7.21 -8.77 -11.40
C GLY A 2 -5.80 -8.45 -10.91
N ASP A 3 -5.58 -7.21 -10.55
CA ASP A 3 -4.39 -6.84 -9.83
C ASP A 3 -4.45 -7.44 -8.45
N THR A 4 -3.45 -8.20 -8.11
CA THR A 4 -3.31 -8.74 -6.77
C THR A 4 -2.64 -7.77 -5.84
N GLY A 5 -1.87 -6.84 -6.37
CA GLY A 5 -1.25 -5.79 -5.61
C GLY A 5 -2.13 -4.55 -5.58
N LEU A 6 -2.13 -3.83 -4.47
CA LEU A 6 -2.90 -2.62 -4.34
C LEU A 6 -2.35 -1.50 -5.21
N LEU A 7 -1.04 -1.39 -5.27
CA LEU A 7 -0.33 -0.31 -5.93
C LEU A 7 0.54 -0.94 -6.99
N SER A 8 -0.01 -1.14 -8.18
CA SER A 8 0.71 -1.86 -9.21
C SER A 8 0.48 -1.26 -10.60
N THR A 9 1.53 -1.33 -11.41
CA THR A 9 1.47 -1.10 -12.84
C THR A 9 1.22 -2.42 -13.57
N PRO A 10 1.03 -2.43 -14.90
CA PRO A 10 0.87 -3.67 -15.63
C PRO A 10 2.00 -4.70 -15.45
N ILE A 11 3.21 -4.25 -15.14
CA ILE A 11 4.39 -5.11 -15.06
C ILE A 11 4.97 -5.15 -13.65
N ILE A 12 4.99 -4.00 -12.97
CA ILE A 12 5.67 -3.84 -11.67
C ILE A 12 4.64 -3.63 -10.57
N ALA A 13 4.79 -4.36 -9.48
CA ALA A 13 4.05 -4.14 -8.25
C ALA A 13 4.92 -3.39 -7.25
N HIS A 14 4.35 -2.40 -6.60
CA HIS A 14 5.02 -1.65 -5.54
C HIS A 14 4.52 -2.16 -4.20
N LEU A 15 5.42 -2.74 -3.42
CA LEU A 15 5.08 -3.34 -2.12
C LEU A 15 5.30 -2.34 -1.02
N CYS A 16 4.25 -2.08 -0.24
CA CYS A 16 4.33 -1.23 0.93
C CYS A 16 4.62 -2.06 2.17
N THR A 17 5.33 -1.46 3.12
CA THR A 17 5.65 -2.11 4.38
C THR A 17 4.46 -2.02 5.33
N THR A 18 4.10 -3.16 5.92
CA THR A 18 3.10 -3.24 6.98
C THR A 18 3.72 -3.84 8.23
N ALA A 19 3.19 -3.48 9.39
CA ALA A 19 3.68 -3.95 10.68
C ALA A 19 2.51 -4.24 11.61
N THR A 20 2.67 -5.25 12.47
CA THR A 20 1.69 -5.60 13.48
C THR A 20 2.05 -5.09 14.87
N PHE A 21 3.27 -4.61 15.06
CA PHE A 21 3.70 -4.02 16.32
C PHE A 21 3.25 -2.56 16.40
N LEU A 22 2.00 -2.36 16.77
CA LEU A 22 1.38 -1.03 16.76
C LEU A 22 2.06 -0.06 17.73
N GLU A 23 2.62 -0.56 18.81
CA GLU A 23 3.31 0.22 19.82
C GLU A 23 4.55 0.95 19.26
N ASP A 24 5.14 0.46 18.18
CA ASP A 24 6.28 1.13 17.55
C ASP A 24 5.91 2.51 17.01
N PHE A 25 4.62 2.73 16.72
CA PHE A 25 4.12 3.99 16.15
C PHE A 25 3.55 4.93 17.19
N GLU A 26 3.47 4.50 18.44
CA GLU A 26 3.01 5.33 19.55
C GLU A 26 4.13 6.26 20.04
N PRO A 27 3.80 7.32 20.81
CA PRO A 27 4.82 8.19 21.39
C PRO A 27 5.86 7.39 22.18
N GLY A 28 7.14 7.60 21.86
CA GLY A 28 8.24 6.85 22.44
C GLY A 28 8.63 5.59 21.69
N GLY A 29 7.85 5.16 20.70
CA GLY A 29 8.16 4.00 19.86
C GLY A 29 9.20 4.32 18.80
N LYS A 30 9.75 3.26 18.19
CA LYS A 30 10.81 3.38 17.16
C LYS A 30 10.37 4.17 15.93
N ARG A 31 9.08 4.12 15.61
CA ARG A 31 8.51 4.71 14.40
C ARG A 31 7.46 5.75 14.73
N ALA A 32 7.55 6.36 15.93
CA ALA A 32 6.57 7.35 16.36
C ALA A 32 6.50 8.56 15.44
N SER A 33 7.58 8.89 14.74
CA SER A 33 7.61 9.99 13.77
C SER A 33 7.17 9.60 12.37
N HIS A 34 6.96 8.31 12.11
CA HIS A 34 6.56 7.85 10.79
C HIS A 34 5.08 8.15 10.52
N ARG A 35 4.78 8.52 9.30
CA ARG A 35 3.40 8.62 8.83
C ARG A 35 2.89 7.22 8.55
N SER A 36 1.64 6.98 8.90
CA SER A 36 1.10 5.63 8.80
C SER A 36 -0.40 5.63 8.58
N PHE A 37 -0.92 4.47 8.17
CA PHE A 37 -2.34 4.23 8.03
C PHE A 37 -2.69 2.95 8.76
N LEU A 38 -3.60 3.05 9.73
CA LEU A 38 -4.07 1.91 10.49
C LEU A 38 -5.09 1.11 9.67
N ILE A 39 -4.80 -0.15 9.44
CA ILE A 39 -5.67 -1.08 8.74
C ILE A 39 -6.35 -1.96 9.78
N LYS A 40 -7.64 -1.73 10.02
CA LYS A 40 -8.39 -2.46 11.03
C LYS A 40 -8.96 -3.75 10.49
N LYS A 41 -8.79 -4.83 11.23
CA LYS A 41 -9.38 -6.13 10.93
C LYS A 41 -10.91 -6.06 10.85
N THR A 42 -11.54 -5.23 11.66
CA THR A 42 -12.99 -5.07 11.65
C THR A 42 -13.52 -4.55 10.31
N ARG A 43 -12.72 -3.75 9.61
CA ARG A 43 -13.08 -3.24 8.27
C ARG A 43 -12.62 -4.17 7.16
N TYR A 44 -11.47 -4.80 7.35
CA TYR A 44 -10.86 -5.69 6.35
C TYR A 44 -10.60 -7.06 7.00
N PRO A 45 -11.65 -7.91 7.11
CA PRO A 45 -11.57 -9.14 7.90
C PRO A 45 -10.62 -10.20 7.36
N PHE A 46 -10.11 -10.03 6.14
CA PHE A 46 -9.11 -10.94 5.60
C PHE A 46 -7.72 -10.75 6.20
N PHE A 47 -7.50 -9.70 6.98
CA PHE A 47 -6.30 -9.57 7.81
C PHE A 47 -6.49 -10.34 9.11
N ASP A 48 -5.44 -11.00 9.59
CA ASP A 48 -5.49 -11.78 10.83
C ASP A 48 -5.57 -10.91 12.08
N GLU A 49 -5.01 -9.69 11.98
CA GLU A 49 -5.01 -8.71 13.07
C GLU A 49 -4.90 -7.30 12.52
N ASP A 50 -5.11 -6.30 13.38
CA ASP A 50 -4.88 -4.93 13.00
C ASP A 50 -3.40 -4.73 12.62
N CYS A 51 -3.15 -3.97 11.58
CA CYS A 51 -1.79 -3.65 11.16
C CYS A 51 -1.70 -2.20 10.70
N ILE A 52 -0.46 -1.72 10.59
CA ILE A 52 -0.18 -0.37 10.13
C ILE A 52 0.61 -0.43 8.84
N LEU A 53 0.17 0.32 7.83
CA LEU A 53 0.96 0.57 6.64
C LEU A 53 1.85 1.77 6.91
N ASP A 54 3.16 1.57 6.79
CA ASP A 54 4.16 2.61 7.07
C ASP A 54 4.52 3.35 5.79
N TYR A 55 4.12 4.62 5.69
CA TYR A 55 4.41 5.44 4.51
C TYR A 55 5.87 5.91 4.45
N ASP A 56 6.56 5.90 5.57
CA ASP A 56 7.93 6.41 5.65
C ASP A 56 8.99 5.31 5.48
N GLU A 57 8.56 4.09 5.13
CA GLU A 57 9.45 3.04 4.64
C GLU A 57 9.45 3.03 3.12
N GLU A 58 10.62 2.83 2.51
CA GLU A 58 10.73 2.76 1.06
C GLU A 58 9.94 1.56 0.49
N PRO A 59 9.20 1.76 -0.60
CA PRO A 59 8.51 0.65 -1.24
C PRO A 59 9.48 -0.26 -1.98
N TYR A 60 9.11 -1.53 -2.11
CA TYR A 60 9.83 -2.48 -2.93
C TYR A 60 9.12 -2.61 -4.28
N ALA A 61 9.88 -2.52 -5.37
CA ALA A 61 9.37 -2.78 -6.71
C ALA A 61 9.72 -4.21 -7.11
N VAL A 62 8.71 -5.00 -7.47
CA VAL A 62 8.91 -6.38 -7.94
C VAL A 62 8.05 -6.63 -9.17
N GLU A 63 8.48 -7.55 -10.02
CA GLU A 63 7.68 -7.95 -11.16
C GLU A 63 6.44 -8.72 -10.71
N LYS A 64 5.29 -8.43 -11.30
CA LYS A 64 4.04 -9.11 -10.98
C LYS A 64 4.13 -10.63 -11.21
N ASP A 65 4.83 -11.05 -12.26
CA ASP A 65 4.98 -12.47 -12.56
C ASP A 65 5.67 -13.20 -11.42
N PHE A 66 6.64 -12.57 -10.78
CA PHE A 66 7.30 -13.14 -9.60
C PHE A 66 6.30 -13.34 -8.46
N LEU A 67 5.44 -12.36 -8.19
CA LEU A 67 4.44 -12.48 -7.14
C LEU A 67 3.41 -13.56 -7.45
N GLN A 68 2.92 -13.59 -8.67
CA GLN A 68 1.88 -14.54 -9.09
C GLN A 68 2.38 -15.97 -9.11
N GLY A 69 3.65 -16.18 -9.46
CA GLY A 69 4.25 -17.50 -9.54
C GLY A 69 4.87 -18.00 -8.23
N ASN A 70 4.87 -17.20 -7.19
CA ASN A 70 5.55 -17.56 -5.93
C ASN A 70 4.56 -18.19 -4.94
N ALA A 71 4.83 -19.45 -4.56
CA ALA A 71 3.98 -20.20 -3.65
C ALA A 71 3.89 -19.61 -2.23
N ASN A 72 4.85 -18.76 -1.86
CA ASN A 72 4.87 -18.09 -0.55
C ASN A 72 4.06 -16.79 -0.52
N VAL A 73 3.52 -16.38 -1.67
CA VAL A 73 2.71 -15.19 -1.81
C VAL A 73 1.27 -15.59 -2.06
N GLU A 74 0.37 -15.11 -1.22
CA GLU A 74 -1.06 -15.36 -1.42
C GLU A 74 -1.86 -14.07 -1.41
N THR A 75 -2.91 -14.04 -2.22
CA THR A 75 -3.87 -12.93 -2.22
C THR A 75 -4.95 -13.22 -1.21
N LYS A 76 -5.03 -12.41 -0.16
CA LYS A 76 -6.05 -12.58 0.90
C LYS A 76 -7.30 -11.75 0.64
N GLY A 77 -7.17 -10.66 -0.09
CA GLY A 77 -8.29 -9.79 -0.39
C GLY A 77 -7.82 -8.48 -1.01
N LYS A 78 -8.77 -7.57 -1.21
CA LYS A 78 -8.48 -6.26 -1.79
C LYS A 78 -9.08 -5.18 -0.91
N LEU A 79 -8.39 -4.05 -0.82
CA LEU A 79 -8.94 -2.87 -0.16
C LEU A 79 -10.02 -2.24 -1.04
N ASP A 80 -10.97 -1.60 -0.39
CA ASP A 80 -12.03 -0.87 -1.09
C ASP A 80 -11.51 0.46 -1.66
N ARG A 81 -12.37 1.14 -2.40
CA ARG A 81 -12.04 2.42 -3.03
C ARG A 81 -11.55 3.44 -2.01
N GLU A 82 -12.21 3.57 -0.87
CA GLU A 82 -11.84 4.56 0.15
C GLU A 82 -10.48 4.24 0.79
N GLY A 83 -10.21 2.97 1.05
CA GLY A 83 -8.91 2.53 1.55
C GLY A 83 -7.79 2.85 0.57
N LEU A 84 -7.99 2.56 -0.71
CA LEU A 84 -7.00 2.86 -1.76
C LEU A 84 -6.75 4.35 -1.90
N LYS A 85 -7.80 5.18 -1.86
CA LYS A 85 -7.65 6.63 -1.91
C LYS A 85 -6.87 7.16 -0.71
N THR A 86 -7.16 6.66 0.47
CA THR A 86 -6.48 7.09 1.70
C THR A 86 -4.99 6.74 1.63
N ILE A 87 -4.67 5.53 1.20
CA ILE A 87 -3.28 5.10 1.04
C ILE A 87 -2.56 5.95 0.00
N TYR A 88 -3.19 6.20 -1.14
CA TYR A 88 -2.59 7.03 -2.18
C TYR A 88 -2.27 8.44 -1.65
N ARG A 89 -3.17 9.05 -0.91
CA ARG A 89 -2.92 10.39 -0.32
C ARG A 89 -1.75 10.37 0.64
N GLY A 90 -1.62 9.31 1.43
CA GLY A 90 -0.47 9.13 2.34
C GLY A 90 0.84 9.00 1.57
N ILE A 91 0.84 8.23 0.50
CA ILE A 91 2.01 8.06 -0.36
C ILE A 91 2.39 9.38 -1.03
N LEU A 92 1.41 10.11 -1.53
CA LEU A 92 1.63 11.41 -2.16
C LEU A 92 2.29 12.41 -1.20
N ALA A 93 1.93 12.37 0.07
CA ALA A 93 2.49 13.23 1.10
C ALA A 93 3.83 12.74 1.65
N SER A 94 4.20 11.49 1.38
CA SER A 94 5.44 10.90 1.86
C SER A 94 6.63 11.37 1.02
N ASN A 95 7.80 11.49 1.65
CA ASN A 95 9.03 11.84 0.95
C ASN A 95 9.81 10.60 0.47
N HIS A 96 9.29 9.41 0.69
CA HIS A 96 9.99 8.15 0.39
C HIS A 96 9.60 7.53 -0.95
N TYR A 97 8.61 8.11 -1.64
CA TYR A 97 8.16 7.63 -2.94
C TYR A 97 8.59 8.63 -4.00
N SER A 98 9.28 8.16 -5.04
CA SER A 98 9.67 9.03 -6.16
C SER A 98 8.43 9.46 -6.94
N ARG A 99 8.55 10.59 -7.63
CA ARG A 99 7.45 11.09 -8.48
C ARG A 99 7.04 10.06 -9.53
N LYS A 100 8.01 9.36 -10.11
CA LYS A 100 7.74 8.32 -11.10
C LYS A 100 6.89 7.19 -10.52
N ILE A 101 7.24 6.71 -9.32
CA ILE A 101 6.47 5.67 -8.64
C ILE A 101 5.05 6.15 -8.36
N ILE A 102 4.89 7.36 -7.87
CA ILE A 102 3.57 7.92 -7.58
C ILE A 102 2.73 8.05 -8.86
N LEU A 103 3.34 8.46 -9.96
CA LEU A 103 2.64 8.53 -11.25
C LEU A 103 2.20 7.15 -11.73
N ASP A 104 3.03 6.14 -11.57
CA ASP A 104 2.68 4.76 -11.92
C ASP A 104 1.49 4.26 -11.08
N ILE A 105 1.50 4.55 -9.79
CA ILE A 105 0.41 4.20 -8.89
C ILE A 105 -0.88 4.92 -9.29
N HIS A 106 -0.78 6.22 -9.57
CA HIS A 106 -1.91 7.03 -10.02
C HIS A 106 -2.53 6.44 -11.28
N THR A 107 -1.71 6.07 -12.24
CA THR A 107 -2.16 5.45 -13.49
C THR A 107 -2.86 4.13 -13.23
N SER A 108 -2.29 3.28 -12.37
CA SER A 108 -2.89 1.99 -12.01
C SER A 108 -4.25 2.16 -11.34
N LEU A 109 -4.37 3.12 -10.44
CA LEU A 109 -5.64 3.37 -9.76
C LEU A 109 -6.71 3.88 -10.72
N ASN A 110 -6.33 4.75 -11.66
CA ASN A 110 -7.26 5.19 -12.72
C ASN A 110 -7.74 4.03 -13.57
N GLN A 111 -6.87 3.09 -13.90
CA GLN A 111 -7.23 1.92 -14.71
C GLN A 111 -8.28 1.03 -14.05
N ILE A 112 -8.32 0.99 -12.73
CA ILE A 112 -9.34 0.23 -12.00
C ILE A 112 -10.55 1.09 -11.60
N GLY A 113 -10.67 2.28 -12.16
CA GLY A 113 -11.86 3.12 -11.99
C GLY A 113 -11.81 4.11 -10.84
N ILE A 114 -10.66 4.30 -10.21
CA ILE A 114 -10.51 5.29 -9.14
C ILE A 114 -9.99 6.58 -9.76
N ALA A 115 -10.86 7.57 -9.88
CA ALA A 115 -10.57 8.84 -10.51
C ALA A 115 -10.56 9.99 -9.48
N GLY A 116 -10.16 11.18 -9.93
CA GLY A 116 -10.19 12.37 -9.09
C GLY A 116 -9.01 12.48 -8.13
N LEU A 117 -8.00 11.65 -8.28
CA LEU A 117 -6.80 11.69 -7.45
C LEU A 117 -5.84 12.78 -7.93
N THR A 118 -5.23 13.48 -6.97
CA THR A 118 -4.23 14.51 -7.26
C THR A 118 -2.95 13.86 -7.81
N LYS A 119 -2.42 14.40 -8.90
CA LYS A 119 -1.13 13.96 -9.42
C LYS A 119 0.02 14.53 -8.59
N PRO A 120 1.15 13.84 -8.53
CA PRO A 120 2.33 14.36 -7.85
C PRO A 120 2.92 15.59 -8.53
#